data_ebcc3899ad52126889e1967186e766de
#
_entry.id   ebcc3899ad52126889e1967186e766de
#
_cell.length_a   1.000
_cell.length_b   1.000
_cell.length_c   1.000
_cell.angle_alpha   90.00
_cell.angle_beta   90.00
_cell.angle_gamma   90.00
#
_symmetry.space_group_name_H-M   'P 1'
#
loop_
_entity.id
_entity.type
_entity.pdbx_description
1 polymer ?
#
loop_
_entity_poly.entity_id
_entity_poly.type
_entity_poly.pdbx_seq_one_letter_code
_entity_poly.pdbx_strand_id
1 'polypeptide(L)'
;MVIEGTDFRLTNDGMSSHFDLEVMRTVRPRGKPERQEWSDPLYGMPLERAIKIIINYRLDKKKDTYTLQEYLESYKDQLNLLKETLKSYGI
;
A
#
# COMPACT_ATOMS: atom_id res chain seq x y z
N MET A 1 0.87 10.08 14.06
CA MET A 1 0.58 10.54 12.67
C MET A 1 0.02 9.37 11.87
N VAL A 2 -1.03 9.61 11.13
CA VAL A 2 -1.62 8.63 10.22
C VAL A 2 -1.59 9.20 8.81
N ILE A 3 -1.02 8.44 7.87
CA ILE A 3 -1.03 8.77 6.45
C ILE A 3 -1.97 7.79 5.77
N GLU A 4 -3.08 8.29 5.27
CA GLU A 4 -4.13 7.42 4.74
C GLU A 4 -4.40 7.70 3.27
N GLY A 5 -4.28 6.66 2.45
CA GLY A 5 -4.73 6.65 1.07
C GLY A 5 -6.05 5.91 0.95
N THR A 6 -6.49 5.66 -0.28
CA THR A 6 -7.74 4.92 -0.53
C THR A 6 -7.61 3.44 -0.20
N ASP A 7 -6.41 2.88 -0.31
CA ASP A 7 -6.16 1.44 -0.19
C ASP A 7 -5.05 1.08 0.80
N PHE A 8 -4.50 2.08 1.51
CA PHE A 8 -3.47 1.85 2.53
C PHE A 8 -3.62 2.82 3.68
N ARG A 9 -3.02 2.44 4.82
CA ARG A 9 -2.92 3.30 5.99
C ARG A 9 -1.58 3.05 6.67
N LEU A 10 -0.82 4.14 6.87
CA LEU A 10 0.47 4.12 7.55
C LEU A 10 0.32 4.85 8.88
N THR A 11 0.71 4.21 9.96
CA THR A 11 0.65 4.78 11.29
C THR A 11 2.04 4.89 11.90
N ASN A 12 2.35 6.06 12.46
CA ASN A 12 3.60 6.34 13.14
C ASN A 12 3.28 7.04 14.45
N ASP A 13 3.92 6.63 15.53
CA ASP A 13 3.70 7.20 16.85
C ASP A 13 4.42 8.55 17.10
N GLY A 14 5.19 8.99 16.12
CA GLY A 14 5.99 10.23 16.22
C GLY A 14 7.31 10.07 16.94
N MET A 15 7.58 8.92 17.52
CA MET A 15 8.80 8.62 18.28
C MET A 15 9.78 7.75 17.51
N SER A 16 9.35 7.19 16.40
CA SER A 16 10.12 6.24 15.60
C SER A 16 10.12 6.64 14.13
N SER A 17 11.14 6.22 13.39
CA SER A 17 11.18 6.33 11.93
C SER A 17 10.45 5.19 11.23
N HIS A 18 9.86 4.27 11.98
CA HIS A 18 9.16 3.10 11.45
C HIS A 18 7.65 3.32 11.42
N PHE A 19 7.00 2.62 10.51
CA PHE A 19 5.57 2.71 10.30
C PHE A 19 4.91 1.34 10.45
N ASP A 20 3.65 1.37 10.87
CA ASP A 20 2.76 0.21 10.80
C ASP A 20 1.91 0.37 9.56
N LEU A 21 1.82 -0.67 8.75
CA LEU A 21 1.13 -0.65 7.47
C LEU A 21 -0.12 -1.52 7.50
N GLU A 22 -1.23 -0.96 7.07
CA GLU A 22 -2.44 -1.70 6.76
C GLU A 22 -2.80 -1.45 5.29
N VAL A 23 -3.24 -2.48 4.61
CA VAL A 23 -3.71 -2.37 3.21
C VAL A 23 -5.16 -2.82 3.12
N MET A 24 -5.92 -2.24 2.19
CA MET A 24 -7.28 -2.63 1.92
C MET A 24 -7.28 -3.91 1.09
N ARG A 25 -7.92 -4.95 1.58
CA ARG A 25 -8.01 -6.23 0.89
C ARG A 25 -9.46 -6.60 0.61
N THR A 26 -9.65 -7.41 -0.42
CA THR A 26 -10.93 -7.96 -0.77
C THR A 26 -11.12 -9.30 -0.09
N VAL A 27 -12.19 -9.46 0.65
CA VAL A 27 -12.54 -10.69 1.35
C VAL A 27 -13.79 -11.28 0.70
N ARG A 28 -13.74 -12.58 0.41
CA ARG A 28 -14.87 -13.33 -0.17
C ARG A 28 -15.32 -14.41 0.79
N PRO A 29 -16.11 -14.05 1.84
CA PRO A 29 -16.61 -15.06 2.78
C PRO A 29 -17.51 -16.05 2.06
N ARG A 30 -17.43 -17.31 2.47
CA ARG A 30 -18.24 -18.36 1.89
C ARG A 30 -19.73 -18.07 2.09
N GLY A 31 -20.50 -18.06 0.98
CA GLY A 31 -21.94 -17.81 1.02
C GLY A 31 -22.34 -16.37 1.32
N LYS A 32 -21.41 -15.42 1.27
CA LYS A 32 -21.66 -13.99 1.51
C LYS A 32 -21.10 -13.14 0.36
N PRO A 33 -21.62 -11.91 0.20
CA PRO A 33 -21.06 -10.99 -0.81
C PRO A 33 -19.62 -10.63 -0.50
N GLU A 34 -18.89 -10.34 -1.55
CA GLU A 34 -17.53 -9.80 -1.46
C GLU A 34 -17.54 -8.48 -0.70
N ARG A 35 -16.54 -8.28 0.15
CA ARG A 35 -16.38 -7.03 0.89
C ARG A 35 -14.91 -6.63 0.93
N GLN A 36 -14.68 -5.35 1.23
CA GLN A 36 -13.34 -4.84 1.46
C GLN A 36 -13.13 -4.57 2.94
N GLU A 37 -11.95 -4.91 3.43
CA GLU A 37 -11.56 -4.66 4.81
C GLU A 37 -10.07 -4.38 4.93
N TRP A 38 -9.66 -3.72 6.00
CA TRP A 38 -8.25 -3.51 6.30
C TRP A 38 -7.60 -4.85 6.66
N SER A 39 -6.37 -5.04 6.16
CA SER A 39 -5.56 -6.19 6.56
C SER A 39 -5.11 -6.07 8.00
N ASP A 40 -4.60 -7.16 8.56
CA ASP A 40 -3.89 -7.09 9.83
C ASP A 40 -2.66 -6.18 9.67
N PRO A 41 -2.32 -5.37 10.68
CA PRO A 41 -1.17 -4.47 10.57
C PRO A 41 0.16 -5.22 10.42
N LEU A 42 1.00 -4.70 9.54
CA LEU A 42 2.41 -5.10 9.46
C LEU A 42 3.21 -4.07 10.23
N TYR A 43 3.87 -4.49 11.28
CA TYR A 43 4.49 -3.58 12.25
C TYR A 43 5.94 -3.24 11.96
N GLY A 44 6.31 -2.03 12.31
CA GLY A 44 7.70 -1.63 12.48
C GLY A 44 8.55 -1.66 11.23
N MET A 45 8.05 -1.16 10.09
CA MET A 45 8.82 -1.15 8.86
C MET A 45 9.28 0.25 8.45
N PRO A 46 10.44 0.37 7.77
CA PRO A 46 10.85 1.63 7.16
C PRO A 46 9.84 2.07 6.09
N LEU A 47 9.71 3.37 5.90
CA LEU A 47 8.80 3.93 4.89
C LEU A 47 9.04 3.37 3.49
N GLU A 48 10.30 3.21 3.10
CA GLU A 48 10.66 2.65 1.78
C GLU A 48 10.08 1.25 1.57
N ARG A 49 10.14 0.41 2.60
CA ARG A 49 9.58 -0.94 2.54
C ARG A 49 8.06 -0.91 2.44
N ALA A 50 7.43 -0.04 3.20
CA ALA A 50 5.98 0.14 3.16
C ALA A 50 5.52 0.56 1.76
N ILE A 51 6.23 1.51 1.14
CA ILE A 51 5.95 1.96 -0.23
C ILE A 51 6.02 0.79 -1.22
N LYS A 52 7.06 -0.03 -1.14
CA LYS A 52 7.22 -1.20 -2.02
C LYS A 52 6.07 -2.19 -1.85
N ILE A 53 5.65 -2.44 -0.64
CA ILE A 53 4.54 -3.35 -0.37
C ILE A 53 3.23 -2.81 -0.95
N ILE A 54 2.96 -1.53 -0.75
CA ILE A 54 1.76 -0.88 -1.31
C ILE A 54 1.73 -1.00 -2.82
N ILE A 55 2.85 -0.67 -3.48
CA ILE A 55 2.94 -0.71 -4.94
C ILE A 55 2.74 -2.12 -5.47
N ASN A 56 3.43 -3.10 -4.90
CA ASN A 56 3.32 -4.49 -5.34
C ASN A 56 1.90 -5.03 -5.13
N TYR A 57 1.25 -4.64 -4.04
CA TYR A 57 -0.12 -5.01 -3.77
C TYR A 57 -1.07 -4.45 -4.85
N ARG A 58 -0.89 -3.20 -5.24
CA ARG A 58 -1.68 -2.56 -6.30
C ARG A 58 -1.46 -3.23 -7.66
N LEU A 59 -0.22 -3.56 -7.99
CA LEU A 59 0.11 -4.20 -9.26
C LEU A 59 -0.44 -5.63 -9.33
N ASP A 60 -0.39 -6.36 -8.23
CA ASP A 60 -0.94 -7.70 -8.15
C ASP A 60 -2.47 -7.70 -8.35
N LYS A 61 -3.16 -6.72 -7.79
CA LYS A 61 -4.59 -6.55 -8.01
C LYS A 61 -4.95 -6.23 -9.46
N LYS A 62 -4.07 -5.53 -10.17
CA LYS A 62 -4.33 -5.06 -11.53
C LYS A 62 -4.26 -6.21 -12.53
N LYS A 63 -3.26 -7.06 -12.43
CA LYS A 63 -3.13 -8.28 -13.27
C LYS A 63 -2.13 -9.25 -12.66
N ASP A 64 -2.25 -10.52 -13.07
CA ASP A 64 -1.44 -11.61 -12.51
C ASP A 64 -0.05 -11.73 -13.14
N THR A 65 0.09 -11.29 -14.37
CA THR A 65 1.31 -11.51 -15.14
C THR A 65 1.83 -10.20 -15.73
N TYR A 66 3.12 -9.95 -15.53
CA TYR A 66 3.84 -8.79 -16.06
C TYR A 66 5.08 -9.26 -16.80
N THR A 67 5.40 -8.61 -17.93
CA THR A 67 6.78 -8.65 -18.42
C THR A 67 7.62 -7.78 -17.50
N LEU A 68 8.94 -7.95 -17.52
CA LEU A 68 9.82 -7.12 -16.70
C LEU A 68 9.65 -5.63 -17.03
N GLN A 69 9.58 -5.30 -18.32
CA GLN A 69 9.39 -3.92 -18.74
C GLN A 69 8.07 -3.33 -18.25
N GLU A 70 6.97 -4.07 -18.40
CA GLU A 70 5.66 -3.64 -17.92
C GLU A 70 5.67 -3.41 -16.40
N TYR A 71 6.30 -4.32 -15.67
CA TYR A 71 6.42 -4.20 -14.22
C TYR A 71 7.17 -2.94 -13.82
N LEU A 72 8.32 -2.68 -14.44
CA LEU A 72 9.14 -1.50 -14.13
C LEU A 72 8.42 -0.18 -14.45
N GLU A 73 7.74 -0.11 -15.57
CA GLU A 73 6.96 1.06 -15.95
C GLU A 73 5.78 1.28 -15.01
N SER A 74 5.05 0.23 -14.70
CA SER A 74 3.90 0.29 -13.79
C SER A 74 4.34 0.65 -12.37
N TYR A 75 5.46 0.11 -11.92
CA TYR A 75 6.05 0.44 -10.62
C TYR A 75 6.39 1.92 -10.53
N LYS A 76 7.03 2.46 -11.55
CA LYS A 76 7.39 3.87 -11.61
C LYS A 76 6.17 4.78 -11.55
N ASP A 77 5.12 4.44 -12.30
CA ASP A 77 3.87 5.21 -12.30
C ASP A 77 3.22 5.22 -10.91
N GLN A 78 3.14 4.06 -10.27
CA GLN A 78 2.58 3.94 -8.91
C GLN A 78 3.44 4.68 -7.88
N LEU A 79 4.75 4.63 -8.03
CA LEU A 79 5.65 5.36 -7.14
C LEU A 79 5.41 6.87 -7.23
N ASN A 80 5.23 7.41 -8.44
CA ASN A 80 4.95 8.82 -8.64
C ASN A 80 3.62 9.23 -8.00
N LEU A 81 2.58 8.40 -8.15
CA LEU A 81 1.28 8.64 -7.51
C LEU A 81 1.37 8.65 -5.98
N LEU A 82 2.12 7.71 -5.41
CA LEU A 82 2.35 7.67 -3.96
C LEU A 82 3.13 8.86 -3.46
N LYS A 83 4.14 9.31 -4.20
CA LYS A 83 4.92 10.50 -3.84
C LYS A 83 4.04 11.74 -3.72
N GLU A 84 3.06 11.88 -4.59
CA GLU A 84 2.10 12.98 -4.53
C GLU A 84 1.29 12.94 -3.23
N THR A 85 0.79 11.77 -2.86
CA THR A 85 0.06 11.57 -1.62
C THR A 85 0.94 11.88 -0.40
N LEU A 86 2.16 11.35 -0.37
CA LEU A 86 3.09 11.57 0.73
C LEU A 86 3.51 13.04 0.86
N LYS A 87 3.64 13.72 -0.26
CA LYS A 87 4.00 15.14 -0.30
C LYS A 87 2.98 16.02 0.42
N SER A 88 1.70 15.68 0.32
CA SER A 88 0.63 16.40 1.02
C SER A 88 0.72 16.26 2.53
N TYR A 89 1.46 15.28 3.04
CA TYR A 89 1.73 15.07 4.47
C TYR A 89 3.12 15.60 4.90
N GLY A 90 3.85 16.26 4.00
CA GLY A 90 5.16 16.82 4.33
C GLY A 90 6.31 15.82 4.32
N ILE A 91 6.14 14.71 3.64
CA ILE A 91 7.17 13.66 3.56
C ILE A 91 7.96 13.72 2.25
#